data_f7c3c0f5da101e8406bc078fb9a57a8e
#
_entry.id   f7c3c0f5da101e8406bc078fb9a57a8e
#
_cell.length_a   1.000
_cell.length_b   1.000
_cell.length_c   1.000
_cell.angle_alpha   90.00
_cell.angle_beta   90.00
_cell.angle_gamma   90.00
#
_symmetry.space_group_name_H-M   'P 1'
#
loop_
_entity.id
_entity.type
_entity.pdbx_description
1 polymer ?
#
loop_
_entity_poly.entity_id
_entity_poly.type
_entity_poly.pdbx_seq_one_letter_code
_entity_poly.pdbx_strand_id
1 'polypeptide(L)'
;MTDIFDPVLAVPGRPAQGVPAITPADPRYPSLTTRSRNTRFTGRPDRVHVPRTAEEVRRAVTAAVRVGSRLAVRGGGHGLEGLVDDPAVRTLVDLSELNDVTYDQDRAAFGIGAGALLGSVYRSLYLNWGVAVPGGTCPSVGLGGYVQGGGFGALCRRHGLIVDHLEAVEVVVADGTGEARTVVASRASCDPHHELWWAHTGAGGGNFGVVTRYWFRSPEADSDAPQDVLPRPPKTVLLASAEWPWESLSERDFARLVRNHGDWHSTEDGTDPTYESLYSALYLNQHAVGRITLSAQLDGSTPDARNRLEEYIAAVGSGVRTPCRITYTAMPWLRATQRDVENRGELTRSKSKGAYLRRPYSAAQTELLFRRLSDPDYDGHTTVVLFSYGRKVNTVDPAATAVAQRDSVLKSYLGTYWTDPADDERHIRRLRELYRDLYVETGGVPISDARTDGSYINYPDVDLADPRWNTSGVPWHTLYFKGNYPRLQRAKAVWDPRDVFRHALSVRASD
;
A
#
# COMPACT_ATOMS: atom_id res chain seq x y z
N MET A 1 -34.41 20.85 5.21
CA MET A 1 -33.05 21.39 5.08
C MET A 1 -32.52 20.91 3.76
N THR A 2 -32.38 21.83 2.86
CA THR A 2 -32.30 21.72 1.41
C THR A 2 -30.97 21.12 0.98
N ASP A 3 -31.06 20.11 0.11
CA ASP A 3 -29.97 19.52 -0.65
C ASP A 3 -29.25 20.60 -1.47
N ILE A 4 -27.92 20.72 -1.25
CA ILE A 4 -27.03 21.42 -2.16
C ILE A 4 -26.07 20.38 -2.74
N PHE A 5 -26.53 19.71 -3.79
CA PHE A 5 -25.65 19.04 -4.74
C PHE A 5 -25.67 19.86 -6.04
N ASP A 6 -24.71 20.77 -6.17
CA ASP A 6 -24.40 21.39 -7.45
C ASP A 6 -23.70 20.36 -8.36
N PRO A 7 -24.16 20.17 -9.60
CA PRO A 7 -23.46 19.35 -10.57
C PRO A 7 -22.15 20.07 -10.97
N VAL A 8 -21.04 19.38 -10.85
CA VAL A 8 -19.75 19.86 -11.35
C VAL A 8 -19.88 20.13 -12.85
N LEU A 9 -20.01 21.39 -13.21
CA LEU A 9 -20.01 21.86 -14.59
C LEU A 9 -18.66 21.46 -15.23
N ALA A 10 -18.73 20.70 -16.32
CA ALA A 10 -17.59 20.45 -17.18
C ALA A 10 -17.04 21.80 -17.69
N VAL A 11 -15.84 22.16 -17.27
CA VAL A 11 -15.15 23.37 -17.73
C VAL A 11 -14.80 23.19 -19.20
N PRO A 12 -15.24 24.09 -20.10
CA PRO A 12 -14.91 23.99 -21.53
C PRO A 12 -13.41 24.00 -21.76
N GLY A 13 -12.97 23.22 -22.72
CA GLY A 13 -11.57 23.00 -23.06
C GLY A 13 -10.73 24.27 -23.17
N ARG A 14 -9.72 24.36 -22.33
CA ARG A 14 -8.63 25.34 -22.46
C ARG A 14 -7.75 24.98 -23.66
N PRO A 15 -7.27 25.95 -24.43
CA PRO A 15 -6.39 25.67 -25.57
C PRO A 15 -5.10 24.99 -25.13
N ALA A 16 -4.51 24.20 -26.03
CA ALA A 16 -3.35 23.32 -25.86
C ALA A 16 -1.99 24.03 -25.63
N GLN A 17 -1.96 25.09 -24.84
CA GLN A 17 -0.71 25.64 -24.31
C GLN A 17 -0.44 24.89 -22.98
N GLY A 18 0.68 24.16 -22.91
CA GLY A 18 1.07 23.37 -21.75
C GLY A 18 0.92 24.15 -20.46
N VAL A 19 0.34 23.52 -19.44
CA VAL A 19 0.16 24.15 -18.11
C VAL A 19 1.55 24.58 -17.62
N PRO A 20 1.79 25.90 -17.34
CA PRO A 20 3.08 26.35 -16.84
C PRO A 20 3.43 25.65 -15.53
N ALA A 21 4.71 25.35 -15.33
CA ALA A 21 5.19 24.84 -14.05
C ALA A 21 4.89 25.86 -12.93
N ILE A 22 4.39 25.35 -11.81
CA ILE A 22 4.15 26.15 -10.60
C ILE A 22 5.48 26.26 -9.86
N THR A 23 5.89 27.49 -9.57
CA THR A 23 7.17 27.81 -8.90
C THR A 23 6.91 28.34 -7.49
N PRO A 24 7.94 28.49 -6.62
CA PRO A 24 7.78 29.03 -5.28
C PRO A 24 7.13 30.42 -5.20
N ALA A 25 7.16 31.21 -6.28
CA ALA A 25 6.50 32.51 -6.34
C ALA A 25 4.99 32.43 -6.65
N ASP A 26 4.48 31.26 -7.05
CA ASP A 26 3.08 31.04 -7.36
C ASP A 26 2.27 30.80 -6.06
N PRO A 27 1.12 31.48 -5.86
CA PRO A 27 0.31 31.33 -4.64
C PRO A 27 -0.24 29.88 -4.44
N ARG A 28 -0.29 29.04 -5.48
CA ARG A 28 -0.71 27.64 -5.40
C ARG A 28 0.39 26.73 -4.87
N TYR A 29 1.65 27.16 -4.89
CA TYR A 29 2.80 26.32 -4.55
C TYR A 29 2.71 25.69 -3.14
N PRO A 30 2.35 26.42 -2.05
CA PRO A 30 2.21 25.83 -0.73
C PRO A 30 1.20 24.68 -0.70
N SER A 31 0.03 24.85 -1.35
CA SER A 31 -1.01 23.81 -1.42
C SER A 31 -0.55 22.53 -2.10
N LEU A 32 0.45 22.59 -2.97
CA LEU A 32 1.00 21.44 -3.65
C LEU A 32 2.17 20.79 -2.90
N THR A 33 2.97 21.57 -2.18
CA THR A 33 4.15 21.05 -1.47
C THR A 33 3.85 20.51 -0.08
N THR A 34 2.68 20.80 0.49
CA THR A 34 2.24 20.34 1.83
C THR A 34 1.22 19.19 1.75
N ARG A 35 1.06 18.52 0.58
CA ARG A 35 0.08 17.43 0.40
C ARG A 35 0.50 16.10 0.97
N SER A 36 1.77 15.92 1.34
CA SER A 36 2.26 14.66 1.88
C SER A 36 1.68 14.41 3.28
N ARG A 37 1.13 13.20 3.47
CA ARG A 37 0.49 12.82 4.73
C ARG A 37 1.50 12.72 5.88
N ASN A 38 2.74 12.32 5.60
CA ASN A 38 3.83 12.31 6.58
C ASN A 38 4.54 13.66 6.61
N THR A 39 4.18 14.52 7.55
CA THR A 39 4.74 15.88 7.68
C THR A 39 6.18 15.94 8.15
N ARG A 40 6.81 14.78 8.41
CA ARG A 40 8.25 14.69 8.65
C ARG A 40 9.07 15.13 7.43
N PHE A 41 8.48 15.00 6.25
CA PHE A 41 9.12 15.31 4.99
C PHE A 41 8.41 16.47 4.30
N THR A 42 9.15 17.49 3.93
CA THR A 42 8.64 18.63 3.18
C THR A 42 9.57 18.90 2.01
N GLY A 43 9.13 18.52 0.82
CA GLY A 43 9.83 18.82 -0.41
C GLY A 43 9.76 20.32 -0.76
N ARG A 44 10.82 20.85 -1.38
CA ARG A 44 10.89 22.21 -1.89
C ARG A 44 11.36 22.22 -3.35
N PRO A 45 10.59 21.63 -4.27
CA PRO A 45 10.97 21.58 -5.68
C PRO A 45 10.95 22.99 -6.30
N ASP A 46 11.86 23.25 -7.22
CA ASP A 46 11.87 24.49 -7.97
C ASP A 46 10.65 24.62 -8.89
N ARG A 47 10.09 23.46 -9.31
CA ARG A 47 8.95 23.38 -10.22
C ARG A 47 8.01 22.24 -9.83
N VAL A 48 6.72 22.52 -9.85
CA VAL A 48 5.65 21.52 -9.72
C VAL A 48 4.83 21.53 -11.02
N HIS A 49 4.73 20.37 -11.66
CA HIS A 49 3.84 20.15 -12.79
C HIS A 49 2.62 19.39 -12.34
N VAL A 50 1.43 19.82 -12.77
CA VAL A 50 0.15 19.16 -12.50
C VAL A 50 -0.48 18.79 -13.85
N PRO A 51 -0.01 17.70 -14.49
CA PRO A 51 -0.45 17.31 -15.83
C PRO A 51 -1.84 16.70 -15.82
N ARG A 52 -2.56 16.87 -16.95
CA ARG A 52 -3.88 16.31 -17.21
C ARG A 52 -3.88 15.26 -18.32
N THR A 53 -2.75 15.12 -19.00
CA THR A 53 -2.57 14.17 -20.11
C THR A 53 -1.18 13.53 -20.05
N ALA A 54 -1.04 12.33 -20.63
CA ALA A 54 0.26 11.67 -20.77
C ALA A 54 1.27 12.54 -21.55
N GLU A 55 0.80 13.32 -22.52
CA GLU A 55 1.65 14.24 -23.30
C GLU A 55 2.19 15.39 -22.43
N GLU A 56 1.42 15.90 -21.48
CA GLU A 56 1.91 16.91 -20.53
C GLU A 56 2.94 16.31 -19.57
N VAL A 57 2.74 15.05 -19.13
CA VAL A 57 3.76 14.30 -18.36
C VAL A 57 5.03 14.15 -19.18
N ARG A 58 4.93 13.73 -20.43
CA ARG A 58 6.07 13.56 -21.34
C ARG A 58 6.89 14.86 -21.46
N ARG A 59 6.20 15.99 -21.66
CA ARG A 59 6.86 17.31 -21.74
C ARG A 59 7.55 17.69 -20.42
N ALA A 60 6.92 17.45 -19.28
CA ALA A 60 7.50 17.73 -17.96
C ALA A 60 8.76 16.88 -17.71
N VAL A 61 8.70 15.57 -18.01
CA VAL A 61 9.86 14.66 -17.90
C VAL A 61 10.99 15.08 -18.84
N THR A 62 10.70 15.33 -20.12
CA THR A 62 11.71 15.80 -21.09
C THR A 62 12.38 17.09 -20.60
N ALA A 63 11.61 18.07 -20.14
CA ALA A 63 12.16 19.32 -19.62
C ALA A 63 13.07 19.10 -18.41
N ALA A 64 12.69 18.23 -17.47
CA ALA A 64 13.50 17.90 -16.30
C ALA A 64 14.81 17.20 -16.70
N VAL A 65 14.73 16.21 -17.60
CA VAL A 65 15.90 15.45 -18.06
C VAL A 65 16.90 16.33 -18.79
N ARG A 66 16.43 17.23 -19.67
CA ARG A 66 17.31 18.13 -20.45
C ARG A 66 18.15 19.07 -19.58
N VAL A 67 17.62 19.46 -18.41
CA VAL A 67 18.36 20.33 -17.47
C VAL A 67 19.00 19.55 -16.32
N GLY A 68 18.99 18.20 -16.35
CA GLY A 68 19.55 17.36 -15.30
C GLY A 68 18.85 17.51 -13.95
N SER A 69 17.56 17.91 -13.94
CA SER A 69 16.78 18.12 -12.72
C SER A 69 16.39 16.80 -12.07
N ARG A 70 16.65 16.64 -10.77
CA ARG A 70 16.16 15.48 -10.02
C ARG A 70 14.63 15.54 -9.93
N LEU A 71 14.01 14.48 -10.46
CA LEU A 71 12.57 14.36 -10.61
C LEU A 71 11.97 13.43 -9.56
N ALA A 72 10.81 13.79 -9.03
CA ALA A 72 9.94 12.86 -8.28
C ALA A 72 8.50 12.92 -8.81
N VAL A 73 7.73 11.86 -8.54
CA VAL A 73 6.34 11.71 -8.97
C VAL A 73 5.47 11.50 -7.75
N ARG A 74 4.36 12.22 -7.66
CA ARG A 74 3.40 12.08 -6.56
C ARG A 74 2.00 11.77 -7.10
N GLY A 75 1.40 10.70 -6.56
CA GLY A 75 -0.05 10.43 -6.68
C GLY A 75 -0.82 11.02 -5.49
N GLY A 76 -1.32 10.18 -4.59
CA GLY A 76 -2.13 10.60 -3.43
C GLY A 76 -1.37 11.20 -2.23
N GLY A 77 -0.04 11.26 -2.24
CA GLY A 77 0.75 11.83 -1.13
C GLY A 77 0.84 10.94 0.12
N HIS A 78 0.61 9.64 0.01
CA HIS A 78 0.67 8.67 1.11
C HIS A 78 2.04 8.01 1.32
N GLY A 79 3.12 8.58 0.78
CA GLY A 79 4.48 8.09 1.02
C GLY A 79 4.83 8.07 2.50
N LEU A 80 5.34 6.94 3.00
CA LEU A 80 5.72 6.76 4.41
C LEU A 80 7.17 7.18 4.69
N GLU A 81 7.98 7.28 3.65
CA GLU A 81 9.37 7.76 3.68
C GLU A 81 9.55 8.95 2.72
N GLY A 82 10.62 9.72 2.90
CA GLY A 82 10.93 10.91 2.11
C GLY A 82 11.38 10.64 0.67
N LEU A 83 10.81 9.63 0.00
CA LEU A 83 11.23 9.24 -1.35
C LEU A 83 10.81 10.26 -2.41
N VAL A 84 9.66 10.92 -2.20
CA VAL A 84 9.11 11.95 -3.07
C VAL A 84 9.53 13.35 -2.59
N ASP A 85 9.49 13.57 -1.29
CA ASP A 85 9.78 14.86 -0.66
C ASP A 85 11.26 14.99 -0.22
N ASP A 86 12.16 14.29 -0.89
CA ASP A 86 13.60 14.40 -0.71
C ASP A 86 14.07 15.82 -1.06
N PRO A 87 14.85 16.50 -0.22
CA PRO A 87 15.35 17.86 -0.45
C PRO A 87 16.13 18.03 -1.78
N ALA A 88 16.67 16.96 -2.33
CA ALA A 88 17.37 16.99 -3.61
C ALA A 88 16.41 16.99 -4.83
N VAL A 89 15.11 16.73 -4.65
CA VAL A 89 14.11 16.82 -5.71
C VAL A 89 13.89 18.27 -6.10
N ARG A 90 14.07 18.56 -7.39
CA ARG A 90 13.91 19.91 -7.96
C ARG A 90 12.71 20.04 -8.88
N THR A 91 12.23 18.92 -9.42
CA THR A 91 11.01 18.86 -10.23
C THR A 91 10.05 17.84 -9.63
N LEU A 92 8.82 18.25 -9.33
CA LEU A 92 7.74 17.37 -8.89
C LEU A 92 6.68 17.26 -9.98
N VAL A 93 6.29 16.04 -10.34
CA VAL A 93 5.14 15.76 -11.19
C VAL A 93 4.02 15.23 -10.30
N ASP A 94 2.99 16.04 -10.09
CA ASP A 94 1.81 15.70 -9.30
C ASP A 94 0.69 15.20 -10.23
N LEU A 95 0.34 13.94 -10.11
CA LEU A 95 -0.60 13.26 -11.01
C LEU A 95 -2.07 13.43 -10.64
N SER A 96 -2.41 14.23 -9.65
CA SER A 96 -3.77 14.32 -9.09
C SER A 96 -4.87 14.62 -10.11
N GLU A 97 -4.54 15.25 -11.23
CA GLU A 97 -5.49 15.57 -12.30
C GLU A 97 -5.63 14.43 -13.35
N LEU A 98 -4.82 13.37 -13.27
CA LEU A 98 -4.97 12.15 -14.07
C LEU A 98 -5.81 11.12 -13.29
N ASN A 99 -7.12 11.34 -13.16
CA ASN A 99 -7.96 10.62 -12.21
C ASN A 99 -9.24 10.02 -12.81
N ASP A 100 -9.36 9.98 -14.12
CA ASP A 100 -10.49 9.41 -14.85
C ASP A 100 -10.58 7.89 -14.67
N VAL A 101 -11.81 7.36 -14.73
CA VAL A 101 -12.14 5.93 -14.71
C VAL A 101 -13.06 5.65 -15.88
N THR A 102 -12.59 4.87 -16.84
CA THR A 102 -13.31 4.56 -18.09
C THR A 102 -13.22 3.08 -18.41
N TYR A 103 -14.19 2.56 -19.18
CA TYR A 103 -14.07 1.25 -19.77
C TYR A 103 -13.49 1.38 -21.19
N ASP A 104 -12.41 0.67 -21.44
CA ASP A 104 -11.72 0.59 -22.73
C ASP A 104 -12.24 -0.66 -23.48
N GLN A 105 -13.04 -0.44 -24.53
CA GLN A 105 -13.65 -1.52 -25.32
C GLN A 105 -12.62 -2.32 -26.09
N ASP A 106 -11.58 -1.67 -26.63
CA ASP A 106 -10.55 -2.35 -27.43
C ASP A 106 -9.69 -3.29 -26.58
N ARG A 107 -9.52 -2.97 -25.29
CA ARG A 107 -8.78 -3.80 -24.32
C ARG A 107 -9.69 -4.69 -23.47
N ALA A 108 -10.99 -4.48 -23.54
CA ALA A 108 -11.96 -5.09 -22.64
C ALA A 108 -11.52 -4.96 -21.16
N ALA A 109 -11.10 -3.77 -20.75
CA ALA A 109 -10.49 -3.50 -19.45
C ALA A 109 -10.86 -2.10 -18.92
N PHE A 110 -10.77 -1.90 -17.61
CA PHE A 110 -10.97 -0.57 -17.02
C PHE A 110 -9.68 0.23 -17.02
N GLY A 111 -9.66 1.32 -17.81
CA GLY A 111 -8.60 2.32 -17.82
C GLY A 111 -8.78 3.31 -16.68
N ILE A 112 -7.79 3.44 -15.80
CA ILE A 112 -7.83 4.31 -14.62
C ILE A 112 -6.57 5.17 -14.57
N GLY A 113 -6.75 6.49 -14.48
CA GLY A 113 -5.66 7.43 -14.36
C GLY A 113 -4.87 7.25 -13.06
N ALA A 114 -3.54 7.35 -13.13
CA ALA A 114 -2.65 7.04 -12.01
C ALA A 114 -2.76 8.02 -10.81
N GLY A 115 -3.38 9.17 -11.00
CA GLY A 115 -3.67 10.14 -9.94
C GLY A 115 -4.97 9.87 -9.17
N ALA A 116 -5.79 8.89 -9.60
CA ALA A 116 -7.04 8.56 -8.94
C ALA A 116 -6.82 8.08 -7.50
N LEU A 117 -7.75 8.41 -6.61
CA LEU A 117 -7.78 7.92 -5.23
C LEU A 117 -8.62 6.64 -5.15
N LEU A 118 -8.21 5.68 -4.31
CA LEU A 118 -8.90 4.38 -4.17
C LEU A 118 -10.39 4.53 -3.89
N GLY A 119 -10.80 5.47 -3.02
CA GLY A 119 -12.20 5.71 -2.72
C GLY A 119 -13.02 6.15 -3.95
N SER A 120 -12.44 6.99 -4.81
CA SER A 120 -13.06 7.41 -6.07
C SER A 120 -13.13 6.26 -7.07
N VAL A 121 -12.08 5.45 -7.15
CA VAL A 121 -12.03 4.24 -8.00
C VAL A 121 -13.13 3.26 -7.60
N TYR A 122 -13.24 2.91 -6.30
CA TYR A 122 -14.30 2.03 -5.80
C TYR A 122 -15.70 2.57 -6.12
N ARG A 123 -15.91 3.86 -5.86
CA ARG A 123 -17.19 4.50 -6.13
C ARG A 123 -17.54 4.45 -7.62
N SER A 124 -16.60 4.80 -8.49
CA SER A 124 -16.83 4.83 -9.93
C SER A 124 -17.10 3.44 -10.50
N LEU A 125 -16.24 2.45 -10.20
CA LEU A 125 -16.40 1.08 -10.68
C LEU A 125 -17.69 0.45 -10.17
N TYR A 126 -18.02 0.62 -8.90
CA TYR A 126 -19.19 -0.01 -8.29
C TYR A 126 -20.51 0.60 -8.78
N LEU A 127 -20.62 1.93 -8.80
CA LEU A 127 -21.88 2.58 -9.16
C LEU A 127 -22.20 2.46 -10.65
N ASN A 128 -21.19 2.44 -11.52
CA ASN A 128 -21.44 2.38 -12.96
C ASN A 128 -21.54 0.92 -13.49
N TRP A 129 -20.80 -0.01 -12.88
CA TRP A 129 -20.69 -1.38 -13.44
C TRP A 129 -20.84 -2.51 -12.43
N GLY A 130 -20.96 -2.21 -11.13
CA GLY A 130 -21.13 -3.22 -10.08
C GLY A 130 -19.89 -4.05 -9.77
N VAL A 131 -18.71 -3.58 -10.15
CA VAL A 131 -17.43 -4.29 -9.98
C VAL A 131 -16.46 -3.49 -9.11
N ALA A 132 -15.35 -4.11 -8.70
CA ALA A 132 -14.28 -3.47 -7.94
C ALA A 132 -12.91 -4.11 -8.22
N VAL A 133 -11.85 -3.37 -7.94
CA VAL A 133 -10.50 -3.91 -7.80
C VAL A 133 -10.23 -4.32 -6.35
N PRO A 134 -9.43 -5.38 -6.06
CA PRO A 134 -9.09 -5.78 -4.70
C PRO A 134 -8.02 -4.84 -4.09
N GLY A 135 -8.41 -3.61 -3.80
CA GLY A 135 -7.52 -2.56 -3.30
C GLY A 135 -7.58 -2.37 -1.78
N GLY A 136 -6.84 -1.37 -1.29
CA GLY A 136 -6.66 -1.06 0.13
C GLY A 136 -7.87 -0.45 0.81
N THR A 137 -7.82 -0.38 2.14
CA THR A 137 -8.93 0.09 2.99
C THR A 137 -8.98 1.60 3.21
N CYS A 138 -7.92 2.33 2.89
CA CYS A 138 -7.87 3.78 3.04
C CYS A 138 -8.29 4.48 1.73
N PRO A 139 -9.42 5.21 1.70
CA PRO A 139 -9.97 5.80 0.48
C PRO A 139 -9.12 6.92 -0.13
N SER A 140 -8.29 7.59 0.66
CA SER A 140 -7.45 8.71 0.21
C SER A 140 -6.09 8.28 -0.36
N VAL A 141 -5.76 6.98 -0.36
CA VAL A 141 -4.53 6.47 -0.97
C VAL A 141 -4.59 6.61 -2.49
N GLY A 142 -3.54 7.17 -3.08
CA GLY A 142 -3.41 7.31 -4.53
C GLY A 142 -3.09 5.99 -5.23
N LEU A 143 -3.82 5.70 -6.30
CA LEU A 143 -3.69 4.47 -7.08
C LEU A 143 -2.25 4.28 -7.60
N GLY A 144 -1.62 5.35 -8.09
CA GLY A 144 -0.34 5.31 -8.79
C GLY A 144 0.76 4.59 -8.02
N GLY A 145 1.13 5.10 -6.83
CA GLY A 145 2.16 4.44 -6.02
C GLY A 145 1.69 3.13 -5.41
N TYR A 146 0.40 3.03 -5.09
CA TYR A 146 -0.19 1.86 -4.45
C TYR A 146 -0.10 0.59 -5.32
N VAL A 147 -0.47 0.69 -6.60
CA VAL A 147 -0.43 -0.44 -7.55
C VAL A 147 1.01 -0.89 -7.77
N GLN A 148 1.94 0.02 -7.98
CA GLN A 148 3.33 -0.31 -8.29
C GLN A 148 4.04 -1.12 -7.18
N GLY A 149 3.55 -1.08 -5.95
CA GLY A 149 4.07 -1.93 -4.86
C GLY A 149 3.27 -3.22 -4.62
N GLY A 150 2.32 -3.56 -5.50
CA GLY A 150 1.51 -4.78 -5.41
C GLY A 150 0.10 -4.54 -4.87
N GLY A 151 -0.07 -3.70 -3.89
CA GLY A 151 -1.35 -3.32 -3.25
C GLY A 151 -2.11 -4.48 -2.61
N PHE A 152 -2.59 -4.32 -1.38
CA PHE A 152 -3.43 -5.33 -0.72
C PHE A 152 -4.55 -4.67 0.10
N GLY A 153 -5.61 -5.42 0.39
CA GLY A 153 -6.73 -4.96 1.22
C GLY A 153 -7.78 -6.03 1.45
N ALA A 154 -8.98 -5.60 1.84
CA ALA A 154 -10.02 -6.47 2.36
C ALA A 154 -10.54 -7.56 1.38
N LEU A 155 -10.36 -7.38 0.08
CA LEU A 155 -10.80 -8.35 -0.93
C LEU A 155 -9.67 -9.27 -1.41
N CYS A 156 -8.41 -9.04 -0.98
CA CYS A 156 -7.25 -9.73 -1.56
C CYS A 156 -7.20 -11.22 -1.26
N ARG A 157 -7.67 -11.64 -0.10
CA ARG A 157 -7.68 -13.06 0.27
C ARG A 157 -8.56 -13.90 -0.66
N ARG A 158 -9.66 -13.31 -1.15
CA ARG A 158 -10.58 -13.94 -2.08
C ARG A 158 -10.19 -13.77 -3.55
N HIS A 159 -9.61 -12.61 -3.91
CA HIS A 159 -9.43 -12.23 -5.31
C HIS A 159 -7.97 -12.02 -5.74
N GLY A 160 -6.98 -12.13 -4.85
CA GLY A 160 -5.58 -11.80 -5.15
C GLY A 160 -5.27 -10.32 -4.92
N LEU A 161 -4.05 -9.91 -5.24
CA LEU A 161 -3.60 -8.52 -5.14
C LEU A 161 -4.16 -7.69 -6.30
N ILE A 162 -4.20 -6.37 -6.17
CA ILE A 162 -4.65 -5.50 -7.27
C ILE A 162 -3.80 -5.69 -8.54
N VAL A 163 -2.50 -5.96 -8.41
CA VAL A 163 -1.61 -6.22 -9.55
C VAL A 163 -1.89 -7.55 -10.26
N ASP A 164 -2.56 -8.50 -9.62
CA ASP A 164 -2.96 -9.76 -10.25
C ASP A 164 -4.05 -9.51 -11.32
N HIS A 165 -4.75 -8.37 -11.23
CA HIS A 165 -5.74 -7.89 -12.20
C HIS A 165 -5.20 -6.83 -13.16
N LEU A 166 -3.90 -6.49 -13.08
CA LEU A 166 -3.31 -5.49 -13.95
C LEU A 166 -3.09 -6.05 -15.35
N GLU A 167 -3.82 -5.52 -16.33
CA GLU A 167 -3.74 -5.93 -17.75
C GLU A 167 -2.65 -5.17 -18.51
N ALA A 168 -2.59 -3.85 -18.32
CA ALA A 168 -1.62 -3.01 -19.01
C ALA A 168 -1.31 -1.74 -18.21
N VAL A 169 -0.20 -1.10 -18.55
CA VAL A 169 0.23 0.21 -18.01
C VAL A 169 0.63 1.14 -19.15
N GLU A 170 0.28 2.42 -19.04
CA GLU A 170 0.86 3.49 -19.86
C GLU A 170 1.93 4.20 -19.03
N VAL A 171 3.15 4.25 -19.56
CA VAL A 171 4.32 4.78 -18.86
C VAL A 171 5.03 5.80 -19.70
N VAL A 172 5.35 6.95 -19.16
CA VAL A 172 6.30 7.89 -19.74
C VAL A 172 7.70 7.53 -19.26
N VAL A 173 8.54 7.05 -20.15
CA VAL A 173 9.93 6.64 -19.90
C VAL A 173 10.90 7.67 -20.48
N ALA A 174 12.10 7.77 -19.92
CA ALA A 174 13.19 8.58 -20.44
C ALA A 174 14.19 7.68 -21.15
N ASP A 175 14.45 7.92 -22.43
CA ASP A 175 15.39 7.13 -23.20
C ASP A 175 16.86 7.55 -23.02
N GLY A 176 17.76 6.82 -23.66
CA GLY A 176 19.21 7.11 -23.62
C GLY A 176 19.60 8.48 -24.21
N THR A 177 18.76 9.08 -25.05
CA THR A 177 19.01 10.41 -25.68
C THR A 177 18.63 11.56 -24.75
N GLY A 178 17.81 11.29 -23.72
CA GLY A 178 17.29 12.31 -22.81
C GLY A 178 15.92 12.85 -23.21
N GLU A 179 15.28 12.24 -24.20
CA GLU A 179 13.89 12.50 -24.56
C GLU A 179 12.96 11.53 -23.82
N ALA A 180 11.77 12.02 -23.47
CA ALA A 180 10.74 11.17 -22.92
C ALA A 180 9.76 10.72 -23.99
N ARG A 181 9.32 9.47 -23.91
CA ARG A 181 8.29 8.89 -24.78
C ARG A 181 7.25 8.13 -23.97
N THR A 182 6.04 8.05 -24.47
CA THR A 182 4.98 7.24 -23.89
C THR A 182 5.02 5.83 -24.46
N VAL A 183 4.92 4.83 -23.58
CA VAL A 183 4.92 3.40 -23.92
C VAL A 183 3.73 2.76 -23.24
N VAL A 184 2.99 1.92 -23.94
CA VAL A 184 2.03 1.00 -23.35
C VAL A 184 2.67 -0.38 -23.29
N ALA A 185 2.60 -1.00 -22.10
CA ALA A 185 3.13 -2.33 -21.84
C ALA A 185 2.02 -3.20 -21.23
N SER A 186 1.91 -4.46 -21.65
CA SER A 186 0.81 -5.33 -21.24
C SER A 186 1.26 -6.68 -20.69
N ARG A 187 0.31 -7.39 -20.07
CA ARG A 187 0.46 -8.73 -19.53
C ARG A 187 0.77 -9.77 -20.62
N ALA A 188 0.39 -9.52 -21.87
CA ALA A 188 0.56 -10.47 -22.94
C ALA A 188 2.05 -10.83 -23.15
N SER A 189 2.37 -12.11 -23.13
CA SER A 189 3.75 -12.60 -23.26
C SER A 189 4.39 -12.26 -24.63
N CYS A 190 3.56 -11.99 -25.66
CA CYS A 190 4.00 -11.53 -26.98
C CYS A 190 4.22 -10.01 -27.05
N ASP A 191 3.88 -9.25 -26.01
CA ASP A 191 4.12 -7.81 -25.99
C ASP A 191 5.63 -7.53 -25.86
N PRO A 192 6.24 -6.78 -26.79
CA PRO A 192 7.67 -6.45 -26.71
C PRO A 192 8.03 -5.64 -25.47
N HIS A 193 7.05 -5.06 -24.79
CA HIS A 193 7.21 -4.28 -23.57
C HIS A 193 6.77 -5.05 -22.30
N HIS A 194 6.51 -6.36 -22.40
CA HIS A 194 6.05 -7.19 -21.29
C HIS A 194 6.92 -7.03 -20.01
N GLU A 195 8.24 -6.92 -20.14
CA GLU A 195 9.14 -6.73 -19.00
C GLU A 195 8.93 -5.39 -18.28
N LEU A 196 8.49 -4.34 -19.00
CA LEU A 196 8.12 -3.06 -18.38
C LEU A 196 6.80 -3.20 -17.59
N TRP A 197 5.81 -3.89 -18.17
CA TRP A 197 4.57 -4.20 -17.44
C TRP A 197 4.89 -4.98 -16.15
N TRP A 198 5.67 -6.07 -16.26
CA TRP A 198 6.04 -6.92 -15.13
C TRP A 198 6.75 -6.10 -14.03
N ALA A 199 7.67 -5.22 -14.39
CA ALA A 199 8.37 -4.37 -13.44
C ALA A 199 7.44 -3.43 -12.65
N HIS A 200 6.28 -3.05 -13.22
CA HIS A 200 5.28 -2.23 -12.54
C HIS A 200 4.29 -3.04 -11.67
N THR A 201 4.46 -4.36 -11.56
CA THR A 201 3.58 -5.22 -10.75
C THR A 201 4.09 -5.48 -9.33
N GLY A 202 4.99 -4.64 -8.78
CA GLY A 202 5.45 -4.85 -7.41
C GLY A 202 6.81 -4.25 -7.04
N ALA A 203 7.50 -3.57 -7.98
CA ALA A 203 8.83 -2.98 -7.69
C ALA A 203 8.78 -1.68 -6.86
N GLY A 204 7.60 -1.13 -6.62
CA GLY A 204 7.42 0.20 -6.04
C GLY A 204 7.48 1.31 -7.09
N GLY A 205 6.96 2.48 -6.74
CA GLY A 205 6.91 3.64 -7.62
C GLY A 205 8.26 4.34 -7.80
N GLY A 206 8.41 5.10 -8.90
CA GLY A 206 9.59 5.94 -9.13
C GLY A 206 10.84 5.20 -9.58
N ASN A 207 10.70 4.08 -10.29
CA ASN A 207 11.82 3.23 -10.74
C ASN A 207 12.08 3.28 -12.25
N PHE A 208 11.04 3.20 -13.08
CA PHE A 208 11.23 2.94 -14.53
C PHE A 208 10.61 4.01 -15.42
N GLY A 209 9.80 4.90 -14.85
CA GLY A 209 9.06 5.93 -15.56
C GLY A 209 7.94 6.51 -14.72
N VAL A 210 7.12 7.34 -15.36
CA VAL A 210 5.90 7.92 -14.78
C VAL A 210 4.70 7.18 -15.35
N VAL A 211 4.01 6.39 -14.52
CA VAL A 211 2.76 5.74 -14.95
C VAL A 211 1.67 6.82 -15.02
N THR A 212 0.99 6.89 -16.16
CA THR A 212 -0.11 7.81 -16.41
C THR A 212 -1.48 7.13 -16.34
N ARG A 213 -1.55 5.82 -16.72
CA ARG A 213 -2.78 5.03 -16.73
C ARG A 213 -2.50 3.56 -16.43
N TYR A 214 -3.41 2.91 -15.73
CA TYR A 214 -3.49 1.47 -15.53
C TYR A 214 -4.73 0.92 -16.22
N TRP A 215 -4.62 -0.27 -16.80
CA TRP A 215 -5.78 -1.04 -17.24
C TRP A 215 -5.93 -2.29 -16.39
N PHE A 216 -7.15 -2.52 -15.90
CA PHE A 216 -7.45 -3.66 -15.02
C PHE A 216 -8.47 -4.59 -15.68
N ARG A 217 -8.13 -5.87 -15.69
CA ARG A 217 -8.95 -7.00 -16.10
C ARG A 217 -8.54 -8.23 -15.30
N SER A 218 -9.50 -8.98 -14.77
CA SER A 218 -9.21 -10.24 -14.10
C SER A 218 -8.65 -11.26 -15.11
N PRO A 219 -7.61 -12.02 -14.74
CA PRO A 219 -7.07 -13.07 -15.62
C PRO A 219 -8.08 -14.18 -15.91
N GLU A 220 -9.06 -14.36 -15.03
CA GLU A 220 -10.13 -15.36 -15.14
C GLU A 220 -11.40 -14.82 -15.84
N ALA A 221 -11.41 -13.57 -16.31
CA ALA A 221 -12.55 -13.01 -17.02
C ALA A 221 -12.75 -13.68 -18.38
N ASP A 222 -13.89 -14.32 -18.54
CA ASP A 222 -14.30 -15.07 -19.75
C ASP A 222 -15.23 -14.27 -20.68
N SER A 223 -15.57 -13.05 -20.30
CA SER A 223 -16.46 -12.12 -21.01
C SER A 223 -15.77 -10.76 -21.14
N ASP A 224 -16.10 -10.04 -22.22
CA ASP A 224 -15.68 -8.64 -22.43
C ASP A 224 -16.73 -7.63 -21.94
N ALA A 225 -17.81 -8.08 -21.33
CA ALA A 225 -18.80 -7.18 -20.78
C ALA A 225 -18.26 -6.47 -19.51
N PRO A 226 -18.41 -5.15 -19.38
CA PRO A 226 -17.79 -4.39 -18.28
C PRO A 226 -18.10 -4.94 -16.88
N GLN A 227 -19.31 -5.45 -16.67
CA GLN A 227 -19.74 -6.01 -15.38
C GLN A 227 -19.10 -7.36 -15.02
N ASP A 228 -18.35 -7.98 -15.93
CA ASP A 228 -17.77 -9.32 -15.77
C ASP A 228 -16.23 -9.35 -15.82
N VAL A 229 -15.60 -8.22 -16.17
CA VAL A 229 -14.12 -8.18 -16.33
C VAL A 229 -13.35 -7.98 -15.02
N LEU A 230 -14.03 -7.58 -13.94
CA LEU A 230 -13.42 -7.44 -12.60
C LEU A 230 -14.29 -8.12 -11.55
N PRO A 231 -13.76 -8.41 -10.36
CA PRO A 231 -14.51 -9.01 -9.26
C PRO A 231 -15.75 -8.20 -8.88
N ARG A 232 -16.85 -8.89 -8.59
CA ARG A 232 -18.02 -8.29 -7.96
C ARG A 232 -17.80 -8.24 -6.45
N PRO A 233 -17.78 -7.05 -5.83
CA PRO A 233 -17.66 -6.96 -4.39
C PRO A 233 -18.96 -7.44 -3.70
N PRO A 234 -18.93 -7.77 -2.40
CA PRO A 234 -20.13 -8.11 -1.65
C PRO A 234 -21.11 -6.94 -1.64
N LYS A 235 -22.43 -7.22 -1.69
CA LYS A 235 -23.45 -6.16 -1.56
C LYS A 235 -23.39 -5.47 -0.22
N THR A 236 -23.18 -6.27 0.84
CA THR A 236 -23.05 -5.84 2.23
C THR A 236 -21.82 -6.50 2.84
N VAL A 237 -21.25 -5.84 3.83
CA VAL A 237 -20.22 -6.41 4.69
C VAL A 237 -20.70 -6.41 6.13
N LEU A 238 -20.36 -7.47 6.84
CA LEU A 238 -20.47 -7.52 8.29
C LEU A 238 -19.11 -7.23 8.91
N LEU A 239 -19.05 -6.16 9.68
CA LEU A 239 -17.86 -5.70 10.39
C LEU A 239 -17.99 -6.10 11.86
N ALA A 240 -16.89 -6.53 12.45
CA ALA A 240 -16.79 -6.77 13.89
C ALA A 240 -15.57 -6.01 14.45
N SER A 241 -15.71 -5.48 15.65
CA SER A 241 -14.62 -4.95 16.47
C SER A 241 -14.66 -5.59 17.84
N ALA A 242 -13.57 -6.23 18.23
CA ALA A 242 -13.40 -6.79 19.57
C ALA A 242 -12.26 -6.03 20.27
N GLU A 243 -12.53 -5.52 21.48
CA GLU A 243 -11.62 -4.63 22.20
C GLU A 243 -11.30 -5.20 23.59
N TRP A 244 -10.02 -5.31 23.92
CA TRP A 244 -9.50 -5.70 25.22
C TRP A 244 -8.78 -4.51 25.86
N PRO A 245 -9.26 -4.02 27.03
CA PRO A 245 -8.64 -2.86 27.69
C PRO A 245 -7.27 -3.22 28.27
N TRP A 246 -6.28 -2.34 28.07
CA TRP A 246 -4.94 -2.51 28.62
C TRP A 246 -4.92 -2.61 30.16
N GLU A 247 -5.80 -1.88 30.83
CA GLU A 247 -5.87 -1.81 32.30
C GLU A 247 -6.01 -3.20 32.96
N SER A 248 -6.68 -4.14 32.28
CA SER A 248 -6.90 -5.51 32.77
C SER A 248 -6.14 -6.58 31.97
N LEU A 249 -5.33 -6.19 30.97
CA LEU A 249 -4.68 -7.11 30.06
C LEU A 249 -3.37 -7.66 30.65
N SER A 250 -3.34 -8.95 30.96
CA SER A 250 -2.11 -9.63 31.36
C SER A 250 -1.20 -9.94 30.17
N GLU A 251 0.11 -10.08 30.41
CA GLU A 251 1.07 -10.55 29.41
C GLU A 251 0.65 -11.88 28.77
N ARG A 252 0.14 -12.79 29.62
CA ARG A 252 -0.37 -14.09 29.16
C ARG A 252 -1.54 -13.94 28.18
N ASP A 253 -2.46 -13.04 28.47
CA ASP A 253 -3.63 -12.80 27.62
C ASP A 253 -3.23 -12.10 26.31
N PHE A 254 -2.32 -11.13 26.38
CA PHE A 254 -1.72 -10.51 25.20
C PHE A 254 -1.05 -11.58 24.31
N ALA A 255 -0.22 -12.46 24.88
CA ALA A 255 0.46 -13.52 24.14
C ALA A 255 -0.53 -14.51 23.50
N ARG A 256 -1.67 -14.77 24.15
CA ARG A 256 -2.73 -15.60 23.56
C ARG A 256 -3.40 -14.94 22.37
N LEU A 257 -3.75 -13.66 22.48
CA LEU A 257 -4.34 -12.92 21.37
C LEU A 257 -3.46 -12.95 20.12
N VAL A 258 -2.16 -12.67 20.27
CA VAL A 258 -1.20 -12.68 19.17
C VAL A 258 -1.09 -14.06 18.54
N ARG A 259 -0.91 -15.09 19.37
CA ARG A 259 -0.78 -16.47 18.92
C ARG A 259 -2.05 -16.97 18.26
N ASN A 260 -3.20 -16.86 18.93
CA ASN A 260 -4.46 -17.39 18.42
C ASN A 260 -4.87 -16.75 17.08
N HIS A 261 -4.65 -15.42 16.94
CA HIS A 261 -4.85 -14.73 15.66
C HIS A 261 -3.97 -15.30 14.56
N GLY A 262 -2.70 -15.52 14.85
CA GLY A 262 -1.76 -16.07 13.87
C GLY A 262 -2.02 -17.55 13.55
N ASP A 263 -2.33 -18.36 14.56
CA ASP A 263 -2.65 -19.79 14.40
C ASP A 263 -3.90 -19.99 13.54
N TRP A 264 -4.95 -19.16 13.74
CA TRP A 264 -6.14 -19.18 12.89
C TRP A 264 -5.78 -19.06 11.41
N HIS A 265 -5.00 -18.04 11.06
CA HIS A 265 -4.62 -17.79 9.66
C HIS A 265 -3.61 -18.79 9.10
N SER A 266 -2.91 -19.55 9.96
CA SER A 266 -1.94 -20.55 9.55
C SER A 266 -2.53 -21.94 9.34
N THR A 267 -3.62 -22.27 10.05
CA THR A 267 -4.19 -23.63 10.08
C THR A 267 -5.55 -23.74 9.41
N GLU A 268 -6.53 -22.97 9.86
CA GLU A 268 -7.93 -23.07 9.38
C GLU A 268 -8.12 -22.37 8.05
N ASP A 269 -7.25 -21.43 7.77
CA ASP A 269 -7.35 -20.54 6.64
C ASP A 269 -7.17 -21.21 5.28
N GLY A 270 -6.56 -22.39 5.25
CA GLY A 270 -6.27 -23.14 4.03
C GLY A 270 -7.41 -24.05 3.57
N THR A 271 -8.41 -24.37 4.39
CA THR A 271 -9.33 -25.46 4.12
C THR A 271 -10.80 -25.07 4.02
N ASP A 272 -11.29 -24.12 4.80
CA ASP A 272 -12.69 -23.73 4.75
C ASP A 272 -12.95 -22.55 3.78
N PRO A 273 -13.60 -22.78 2.63
CA PRO A 273 -13.89 -21.72 1.66
C PRO A 273 -14.84 -20.64 2.21
N THR A 274 -15.58 -20.92 3.28
CA THR A 274 -16.50 -19.95 3.88
C THR A 274 -15.81 -18.77 4.54
N TYR A 275 -14.51 -18.90 4.89
CA TYR A 275 -13.67 -17.83 5.41
C TYR A 275 -12.76 -17.17 4.37
N GLU A 276 -12.92 -17.47 3.08
CA GLU A 276 -12.10 -16.84 2.03
C GLU A 276 -12.25 -15.32 1.97
N SER A 277 -13.46 -14.81 2.33
CA SER A 277 -13.74 -13.36 2.40
C SER A 277 -13.43 -12.72 3.75
N LEU A 278 -12.95 -13.51 4.74
CA LEU A 278 -12.55 -12.97 6.05
C LEU A 278 -11.28 -12.12 5.89
N TYR A 279 -11.42 -10.85 6.18
CA TYR A 279 -10.31 -9.93 6.34
C TYR A 279 -10.23 -9.47 7.79
N SER A 280 -9.05 -9.51 8.39
CA SER A 280 -8.89 -9.10 9.78
C SER A 280 -7.59 -8.36 10.03
N ALA A 281 -7.57 -7.57 11.10
CA ALA A 281 -6.42 -6.83 11.58
C ALA A 281 -6.42 -6.81 13.11
N LEU A 282 -5.37 -7.36 13.72
CA LEU A 282 -5.14 -7.27 15.16
C LEU A 282 -4.20 -6.10 15.44
N TYR A 283 -4.72 -5.04 16.04
CA TYR A 283 -4.01 -3.82 16.43
C TYR A 283 -3.46 -3.97 17.84
N LEU A 284 -2.16 -4.19 17.94
CA LEU A 284 -1.41 -4.19 19.19
C LEU A 284 -0.95 -2.74 19.45
N ASN A 285 -1.83 -1.96 20.04
CA ASN A 285 -1.58 -0.54 20.29
C ASN A 285 -0.73 -0.33 21.54
N GLN A 286 0.00 0.79 21.60
CA GLN A 286 0.66 1.26 22.82
C GLN A 286 -0.34 1.40 23.98
N HIS A 287 0.11 1.20 25.20
CA HIS A 287 -0.69 1.28 26.43
C HIS A 287 -1.47 2.61 26.52
N ALA A 288 -0.88 3.73 26.12
CA ALA A 288 -1.53 5.03 26.09
C ALA A 288 -2.81 5.09 25.24
N VAL A 289 -3.00 4.18 24.29
CA VAL A 289 -4.24 4.06 23.48
C VAL A 289 -5.37 3.37 24.26
N GLY A 290 -5.03 2.67 25.34
CA GLY A 290 -5.97 2.08 26.31
C GLY A 290 -6.52 0.71 25.92
N ARG A 291 -6.26 0.17 24.71
CA ARG A 291 -6.82 -1.13 24.30
C ARG A 291 -6.06 -1.79 23.16
N ILE A 292 -6.17 -3.13 23.11
CA ILE A 292 -5.89 -3.96 21.93
C ILE A 292 -7.20 -4.13 21.16
N THR A 293 -7.15 -4.08 19.84
CA THR A 293 -8.35 -4.16 18.99
C THR A 293 -8.19 -5.21 17.91
N LEU A 294 -9.14 -6.11 17.77
CA LEU A 294 -9.31 -6.96 16.60
C LEU A 294 -10.44 -6.38 15.76
N SER A 295 -10.11 -5.99 14.53
CA SER A 295 -11.09 -5.62 13.50
C SER A 295 -11.23 -6.78 12.52
N ALA A 296 -12.46 -7.15 12.18
CA ALA A 296 -12.74 -8.19 11.20
C ALA A 296 -13.86 -7.77 10.26
N GLN A 297 -13.77 -8.20 9.00
CA GLN A 297 -14.76 -8.01 7.96
C GLN A 297 -15.04 -9.33 7.26
N LEU A 298 -16.32 -9.63 7.03
CA LEU A 298 -16.78 -10.77 6.24
C LEU A 298 -17.82 -10.30 5.23
N ASP A 299 -17.93 -11.02 4.10
CA ASP A 299 -19.04 -10.84 3.15
C ASP A 299 -20.36 -11.11 3.87
N GLY A 300 -21.24 -10.11 3.94
CA GLY A 300 -22.52 -10.21 4.66
C GLY A 300 -23.53 -11.16 3.97
N SER A 301 -23.26 -11.62 2.74
CA SER A 301 -24.04 -12.63 2.06
C SER A 301 -23.58 -14.08 2.33
N THR A 302 -22.45 -14.24 3.02
CA THR A 302 -21.98 -15.57 3.45
C THR A 302 -23.04 -16.20 4.38
N PRO A 303 -23.43 -17.46 4.15
CA PRO A 303 -24.34 -18.14 5.08
C PRO A 303 -23.81 -18.09 6.49
N ASP A 304 -24.68 -17.73 7.45
CA ASP A 304 -24.34 -17.60 8.87
C ASP A 304 -23.17 -16.63 9.18
N ALA A 305 -22.99 -15.58 8.34
CA ALA A 305 -21.88 -14.62 8.46
C ALA A 305 -21.66 -14.12 9.89
N ARG A 306 -22.73 -13.91 10.64
CA ARG A 306 -22.66 -13.49 12.05
C ARG A 306 -22.02 -14.54 12.94
N ASN A 307 -22.50 -15.79 12.87
CA ASN A 307 -21.97 -16.90 13.67
C ASN A 307 -20.51 -17.17 13.32
N ARG A 308 -20.12 -17.07 12.04
CA ARG A 308 -18.74 -17.23 11.61
C ARG A 308 -17.80 -16.16 12.15
N LEU A 309 -18.22 -14.90 12.19
CA LEU A 309 -17.42 -13.86 12.87
C LEU A 309 -17.34 -14.09 14.37
N GLU A 310 -18.41 -14.60 15.01
CA GLU A 310 -18.40 -14.97 16.40
C GLU A 310 -17.44 -16.14 16.68
N GLU A 311 -17.43 -17.18 15.83
CA GLU A 311 -16.47 -18.29 15.89
C GLU A 311 -15.03 -17.81 15.77
N TYR A 312 -14.76 -16.94 14.79
CA TYR A 312 -13.44 -16.36 14.60
C TYR A 312 -12.97 -15.55 15.83
N ILE A 313 -13.82 -14.65 16.33
CA ILE A 313 -13.50 -13.82 17.51
C ILE A 313 -13.33 -14.69 18.75
N ALA A 314 -14.17 -15.71 18.93
CA ALA A 314 -14.06 -16.66 20.03
C ALA A 314 -12.75 -17.47 19.96
N ALA A 315 -12.34 -17.89 18.76
CA ALA A 315 -11.08 -18.57 18.55
C ALA A 315 -9.88 -17.67 18.92
N VAL A 316 -9.86 -16.40 18.46
CA VAL A 316 -8.82 -15.43 18.84
C VAL A 316 -8.82 -15.14 20.34
N GLY A 317 -10.01 -15.04 20.97
CA GLY A 317 -10.18 -14.83 22.40
C GLY A 317 -10.02 -16.09 23.27
N SER A 318 -9.75 -17.27 22.68
CA SER A 318 -9.70 -18.53 23.42
C SER A 318 -8.65 -18.52 24.54
N GLY A 319 -9.11 -18.80 25.78
CA GLY A 319 -8.28 -18.78 26.97
C GLY A 319 -7.81 -17.40 27.45
N VAL A 320 -8.22 -16.32 26.81
CA VAL A 320 -8.03 -14.94 27.29
C VAL A 320 -9.03 -14.66 28.41
N ARG A 321 -8.54 -14.17 29.54
CA ARG A 321 -9.36 -13.88 30.72
C ARG A 321 -9.81 -12.43 30.79
N THR A 322 -9.10 -11.55 30.13
CA THR A 322 -9.44 -10.12 30.02
C THR A 322 -10.81 -9.97 29.35
N PRO A 323 -11.77 -9.26 29.95
CA PRO A 323 -13.08 -9.02 29.36
C PRO A 323 -12.95 -8.35 27.98
N CYS A 324 -13.74 -8.82 27.02
CA CYS A 324 -13.75 -8.29 25.65
C CYS A 324 -15.08 -7.59 25.37
N ARG A 325 -15.03 -6.38 24.83
CA ARG A 325 -16.20 -5.70 24.28
C ARG A 325 -16.25 -5.96 22.78
N ILE A 326 -17.35 -6.54 22.32
CA ILE A 326 -17.54 -6.85 20.89
C ILE A 326 -18.69 -6.02 20.34
N THR A 327 -18.47 -5.42 19.18
CA THR A 327 -19.48 -4.70 18.41
C THR A 327 -19.55 -5.24 17.00
N TYR A 328 -20.75 -5.24 16.41
CA TYR A 328 -20.99 -5.69 15.05
C TYR A 328 -21.77 -4.63 14.30
N THR A 329 -21.44 -4.44 13.03
CA THR A 329 -22.10 -3.48 12.15
C THR A 329 -22.23 -4.04 10.75
N ALA A 330 -23.45 -4.20 10.27
CA ALA A 330 -23.70 -4.52 8.88
C ALA A 330 -23.88 -3.21 8.08
N MET A 331 -23.27 -3.13 6.90
CA MET A 331 -23.44 -1.96 6.04
C MET A 331 -23.20 -2.30 4.56
N PRO A 332 -23.69 -1.49 3.62
CA PRO A 332 -23.35 -1.60 2.20
C PRO A 332 -21.83 -1.53 2.00
N TRP A 333 -21.30 -2.39 1.11
CA TRP A 333 -19.86 -2.47 0.85
C TRP A 333 -19.24 -1.11 0.49
N LEU A 334 -19.87 -0.37 -0.43
CA LEU A 334 -19.34 0.94 -0.84
C LEU A 334 -19.21 1.90 0.36
N ARG A 335 -20.19 1.89 1.28
CA ARG A 335 -20.11 2.70 2.50
C ARG A 335 -18.92 2.29 3.39
N ALA A 336 -18.65 0.99 3.47
CA ALA A 336 -17.50 0.50 4.24
C ALA A 336 -16.17 0.99 3.64
N THR A 337 -16.04 1.01 2.29
CA THR A 337 -14.81 1.47 1.61
C THR A 337 -14.58 2.99 1.69
N GLN A 338 -15.61 3.78 2.02
CA GLN A 338 -15.48 5.23 2.16
C GLN A 338 -15.17 5.66 3.61
N ARG A 339 -15.08 4.71 4.54
CA ARG A 339 -14.70 5.03 5.91
C ARG A 339 -13.19 5.24 5.98
N ASP A 340 -12.78 6.37 6.53
CA ASP A 340 -11.40 6.55 6.98
C ASP A 340 -11.23 5.77 8.30
N VAL A 341 -10.85 4.51 8.18
CA VAL A 341 -10.71 3.61 9.35
C VAL A 341 -9.55 4.05 10.24
N GLU A 342 -8.60 4.77 9.66
CA GLU A 342 -7.44 5.28 10.38
C GLU A 342 -7.73 6.60 11.09
N ASN A 343 -8.85 7.25 10.76
CA ASN A 343 -9.38 8.54 11.26
C ASN A 343 -8.31 9.43 11.92
N ARG A 344 -7.21 9.63 11.22
CA ARG A 344 -6.12 10.49 11.64
C ARG A 344 -6.32 11.81 10.92
N GLY A 345 -7.38 12.52 11.31
CA GLY A 345 -7.85 13.75 10.67
C GLY A 345 -6.82 14.85 10.54
N GLU A 346 -5.64 14.68 11.10
CA GLU A 346 -4.52 15.59 11.01
C GLU A 346 -3.33 14.95 10.29
N LEU A 347 -2.62 15.78 9.54
CA LEU A 347 -1.31 15.45 9.01
C LEU A 347 -0.38 15.17 10.19
N THR A 348 0.24 13.99 10.22
CA THR A 348 1.08 13.57 11.33
C THR A 348 2.49 13.27 10.87
N ARG A 349 3.43 13.43 11.79
CA ARG A 349 4.79 12.91 11.62
C ARG A 349 4.76 11.41 11.94
N SER A 350 5.48 10.60 11.17
CA SER A 350 5.48 9.16 11.41
C SER A 350 6.78 8.49 10.96
N LYS A 351 7.06 7.33 11.55
CA LYS A 351 8.00 6.33 11.04
C LYS A 351 7.27 5.00 10.96
N SER A 352 7.53 4.25 9.89
CA SER A 352 6.87 2.97 9.64
C SER A 352 7.89 1.91 9.25
N LYS A 353 7.56 0.65 9.54
CA LYS A 353 8.30 -0.55 9.17
C LYS A 353 7.30 -1.67 8.86
N GLY A 354 7.72 -2.70 8.15
CA GLY A 354 6.84 -3.80 7.82
C GLY A 354 7.55 -5.13 7.70
N ALA A 355 6.76 -6.21 7.76
CA ALA A 355 7.23 -7.57 7.49
C ALA A 355 6.10 -8.42 6.92
N TYR A 356 6.44 -9.40 6.13
CA TYR A 356 5.58 -10.53 5.82
C TYR A 356 5.89 -11.69 6.76
N LEU A 357 4.85 -12.40 7.20
CA LEU A 357 4.96 -13.50 8.13
C LEU A 357 4.36 -14.79 7.54
N ARG A 358 5.16 -15.83 7.46
CA ARG A 358 4.73 -17.21 7.13
C ARG A 358 4.12 -17.92 8.33
N ARG A 359 4.50 -17.48 9.53
CA ARG A 359 4.04 -18.02 10.82
C ARG A 359 3.86 -16.88 11.82
N PRO A 360 3.03 -17.08 12.86
CA PRO A 360 2.90 -16.14 13.96
C PRO A 360 4.25 -15.74 14.59
N TYR A 361 4.29 -14.61 15.24
CA TYR A 361 5.43 -14.24 16.07
C TYR A 361 5.73 -15.32 17.12
N SER A 362 7.00 -15.54 17.40
CA SER A 362 7.45 -16.47 18.45
C SER A 362 7.05 -15.95 19.85
N ALA A 363 7.15 -16.82 20.85
CA ALA A 363 6.90 -16.43 22.23
C ALA A 363 7.83 -15.27 22.67
N ALA A 364 9.12 -15.34 22.32
CA ALA A 364 10.09 -14.28 22.64
C ALA A 364 9.76 -12.95 21.95
N GLN A 365 9.37 -13.00 20.67
CA GLN A 365 8.92 -11.80 19.95
C GLN A 365 7.65 -11.20 20.56
N THR A 366 6.71 -12.04 20.97
CA THR A 366 5.47 -11.60 21.59
C THR A 366 5.68 -11.00 22.98
N GLU A 367 6.56 -11.59 23.79
CA GLU A 367 7.00 -11.05 25.09
C GLU A 367 7.68 -9.67 24.91
N LEU A 368 8.56 -9.55 23.92
CA LEU A 368 9.17 -8.25 23.58
C LEU A 368 8.12 -7.20 23.21
N LEU A 369 7.14 -7.58 22.38
CA LEU A 369 6.04 -6.68 21.98
C LEU A 369 5.24 -6.23 23.21
N PHE A 370 4.86 -7.17 24.10
CA PHE A 370 4.16 -6.81 25.33
C PHE A 370 4.96 -5.80 26.14
N ARG A 371 6.21 -6.10 26.48
CA ARG A 371 7.11 -5.25 27.26
C ARG A 371 7.28 -3.85 26.68
N ARG A 372 7.40 -3.74 25.34
CA ARG A 372 7.57 -2.47 24.64
C ARG A 372 6.28 -1.66 24.50
N LEU A 373 5.15 -2.32 24.34
CA LEU A 373 3.85 -1.66 24.16
C LEU A 373 3.13 -1.36 25.50
N SER A 374 3.44 -2.10 26.57
CA SER A 374 2.90 -1.83 27.91
C SER A 374 3.68 -0.77 28.69
N ASP A 375 4.80 -0.26 28.17
CA ASP A 375 5.64 0.75 28.81
C ASP A 375 4.84 2.02 29.12
N PRO A 376 4.57 2.33 30.42
CA PRO A 376 3.74 3.47 30.80
C PRO A 376 4.46 4.82 30.65
N ASP A 377 5.81 4.80 30.59
CA ASP A 377 6.63 6.00 30.48
C ASP A 377 6.75 6.50 29.03
N TYR A 378 6.23 5.72 28.07
CA TYR A 378 6.20 6.10 26.68
C TYR A 378 4.80 6.57 26.26
N ASP A 379 4.65 7.87 26.06
CA ASP A 379 3.42 8.55 25.68
C ASP A 379 3.16 8.61 24.17
N GLY A 380 4.09 8.09 23.33
CA GLY A 380 3.94 8.06 21.89
C GLY A 380 2.90 7.04 21.40
N HIS A 381 2.34 7.30 20.25
CA HIS A 381 1.35 6.41 19.64
C HIS A 381 2.04 5.38 18.72
N THR A 382 2.51 4.26 19.32
CA THR A 382 3.02 3.12 18.55
C THR A 382 1.94 2.06 18.39
N THR A 383 1.85 1.48 17.20
CA THR A 383 0.99 0.33 16.93
C THR A 383 1.73 -0.72 16.11
N VAL A 384 1.50 -1.99 16.44
CA VAL A 384 1.87 -3.14 15.60
C VAL A 384 0.58 -3.77 15.11
N VAL A 385 0.38 -3.84 13.81
CA VAL A 385 -0.84 -4.39 13.21
C VAL A 385 -0.52 -5.68 12.48
N LEU A 386 -1.24 -6.73 12.78
CA LEU A 386 -1.17 -8.02 12.10
C LEU A 386 -2.39 -8.16 11.19
N PHE A 387 -2.19 -7.91 9.91
CA PHE A 387 -3.22 -8.09 8.88
C PHE A 387 -3.26 -9.53 8.39
N SER A 388 -4.46 -10.07 8.21
CA SER A 388 -4.65 -11.32 7.46
C SER A 388 -4.17 -11.17 6.01
N TYR A 389 -3.46 -12.19 5.52
CA TYR A 389 -2.89 -12.22 4.17
C TYR A 389 -3.06 -13.64 3.59
N GLY A 390 -2.58 -13.91 2.40
CA GLY A 390 -2.53 -15.28 1.88
C GLY A 390 -3.76 -15.69 1.06
N ARG A 391 -4.14 -16.97 1.07
CA ARG A 391 -5.18 -17.61 0.24
C ARG A 391 -4.97 -17.36 -1.25
N LYS A 392 -5.91 -16.71 -1.97
CA LYS A 392 -5.78 -16.45 -3.42
C LYS A 392 -4.45 -15.75 -3.76
N VAL A 393 -3.93 -14.90 -2.88
CA VAL A 393 -2.61 -14.27 -3.06
C VAL A 393 -1.51 -15.32 -3.19
N ASN A 394 -1.58 -16.39 -2.40
CA ASN A 394 -0.56 -17.45 -2.37
C ASN A 394 -0.72 -18.49 -3.50
N THR A 395 -1.74 -18.38 -4.35
CA THR A 395 -1.89 -19.25 -5.53
C THR A 395 -1.15 -18.73 -6.76
N VAL A 396 -0.65 -17.51 -6.71
CA VAL A 396 0.09 -16.88 -7.81
C VAL A 396 1.58 -17.18 -7.68
N ASP A 397 2.23 -17.59 -8.78
CA ASP A 397 3.66 -17.84 -8.79
C ASP A 397 4.46 -16.59 -8.38
N PRO A 398 5.44 -16.69 -7.48
CA PRO A 398 6.25 -15.55 -7.03
C PRO A 398 6.97 -14.78 -8.13
N ALA A 399 7.20 -15.38 -9.30
CA ALA A 399 7.83 -14.75 -10.46
C ALA A 399 6.83 -14.22 -11.49
N ALA A 400 5.52 -14.54 -11.36
CA ALA A 400 4.49 -14.06 -12.29
C ALA A 400 4.29 -12.54 -12.23
N THR A 401 4.53 -11.95 -11.05
CA THR A 401 4.57 -10.50 -10.80
C THR A 401 5.85 -10.12 -10.07
N ALA A 402 6.15 -8.84 -9.94
CA ALA A 402 7.31 -8.41 -9.17
C ALA A 402 7.12 -8.54 -7.63
N VAL A 403 5.87 -8.77 -7.15
CA VAL A 403 5.60 -9.15 -5.75
C VAL A 403 6.03 -10.59 -5.52
N ALA A 404 7.13 -10.78 -4.78
CA ALA A 404 7.72 -12.11 -4.53
C ALA A 404 7.15 -12.84 -3.30
N GLN A 405 6.35 -12.17 -2.44
CA GLN A 405 5.80 -12.71 -1.19
C GLN A 405 4.44 -13.36 -1.46
N ARG A 406 4.48 -14.66 -1.81
CA ARG A 406 3.31 -15.45 -2.21
C ARG A 406 3.08 -16.70 -1.34
N ASP A 407 3.64 -16.73 -0.13
CA ASP A 407 3.53 -17.84 0.82
C ASP A 407 3.36 -17.38 2.28
N SER A 408 3.05 -16.12 2.48
CA SER A 408 2.82 -15.53 3.81
C SER A 408 1.34 -15.61 4.20
N VAL A 409 1.08 -15.71 5.50
CA VAL A 409 -0.27 -15.79 6.07
C VAL A 409 -0.69 -14.49 6.76
N LEU A 410 0.28 -13.69 7.22
CA LEU A 410 0.06 -12.40 7.83
C LEU A 410 1.00 -11.35 7.21
N LYS A 411 0.57 -10.11 7.30
CA LYS A 411 1.40 -8.94 7.03
C LYS A 411 1.47 -8.09 8.30
N SER A 412 2.67 -7.81 8.78
CA SER A 412 2.89 -6.94 9.93
C SER A 412 3.23 -5.52 9.47
N TYR A 413 2.57 -4.55 10.09
CA TYR A 413 2.88 -3.14 10.00
C TYR A 413 3.24 -2.61 11.38
N LEU A 414 4.34 -1.90 11.51
CA LEU A 414 4.73 -1.20 12.71
C LEU A 414 4.77 0.29 12.39
N GLY A 415 4.06 1.09 13.17
CA GLY A 415 4.03 2.53 12.99
C GLY A 415 4.06 3.28 14.31
N THR A 416 4.76 4.40 14.33
CA THR A 416 4.67 5.36 15.43
C THR A 416 4.35 6.74 14.86
N TYR A 417 3.56 7.52 15.62
CA TYR A 417 2.97 8.77 15.17
C TYR A 417 3.10 9.82 16.26
N TRP A 418 3.36 11.05 15.85
CA TRP A 418 3.50 12.21 16.74
C TRP A 418 3.25 13.50 15.96
N THR A 419 3.21 14.64 16.62
CA THR A 419 2.95 15.95 16.01
C THR A 419 4.13 16.91 16.12
N ASP A 420 4.84 16.92 17.25
CA ASP A 420 5.92 17.86 17.50
C ASP A 420 7.22 17.42 16.79
N PRO A 421 7.82 18.26 15.90
CA PRO A 421 9.11 17.98 15.29
C PRO A 421 10.25 17.75 16.29
N ALA A 422 10.19 18.33 17.48
CA ALA A 422 11.19 18.15 18.52
C ALA A 422 11.29 16.70 19.02
N ASP A 423 10.22 15.93 18.87
CA ASP A 423 10.15 14.53 19.29
C ASP A 423 10.60 13.52 18.21
N ASP A 424 10.97 13.98 17.01
CA ASP A 424 11.34 13.11 15.87
C ASP A 424 12.36 12.05 16.27
N GLU A 425 13.49 12.46 16.85
CA GLU A 425 14.57 11.53 17.17
C GLU A 425 14.15 10.48 18.20
N ARG A 426 13.37 10.86 19.20
CA ARG A 426 12.87 10.00 20.27
C ARG A 426 11.97 8.89 19.70
N HIS A 427 10.97 9.27 18.88
CA HIS A 427 10.00 8.31 18.32
C HIS A 427 10.62 7.43 17.24
N ILE A 428 11.47 8.00 16.38
CA ILE A 428 12.16 7.24 15.34
C ILE A 428 13.08 6.20 15.98
N ARG A 429 13.90 6.59 16.97
CA ARG A 429 14.80 5.68 17.69
C ARG A 429 14.03 4.55 18.36
N ARG A 430 12.92 4.86 19.04
CA ARG A 430 12.08 3.87 19.72
C ARG A 430 11.57 2.79 18.75
N LEU A 431 11.07 3.19 17.59
CA LEU A 431 10.58 2.24 16.58
C LEU A 431 11.72 1.43 15.95
N ARG A 432 12.86 2.05 15.67
CA ARG A 432 14.07 1.38 15.17
C ARG A 432 14.55 0.29 16.12
N GLU A 433 14.65 0.60 17.41
CA GLU A 433 15.04 -0.34 18.46
C GLU A 433 14.01 -1.47 18.59
N LEU A 434 12.70 -1.17 18.64
CA LEU A 434 11.66 -2.19 18.68
C LEU A 434 11.79 -3.17 17.50
N TYR A 435 11.97 -2.66 16.29
CA TYR A 435 12.07 -3.50 15.09
C TYR A 435 13.36 -4.33 15.07
N ARG A 436 14.51 -3.73 15.39
CA ARG A 436 15.78 -4.43 15.51
C ARG A 436 15.69 -5.57 16.55
N ASP A 437 15.13 -5.28 17.72
CA ASP A 437 15.03 -6.26 18.81
C ASP A 437 14.03 -7.38 18.46
N LEU A 438 12.95 -7.05 17.71
CA LEU A 438 11.97 -8.02 17.23
C LEU A 438 12.57 -9.05 16.25
N TYR A 439 13.58 -8.64 15.49
CA TYR A 439 14.29 -9.47 14.52
C TYR A 439 15.76 -9.68 14.89
N VAL A 440 16.08 -9.67 16.19
CA VAL A 440 17.49 -9.78 16.67
C VAL A 440 18.16 -11.06 16.19
N GLU A 441 17.43 -12.19 16.14
CA GLU A 441 17.96 -13.47 15.69
C GLU A 441 18.33 -13.49 14.18
N THR A 442 17.81 -12.55 13.43
CA THR A 442 18.02 -12.43 11.98
C THR A 442 18.75 -11.13 11.58
N GLY A 443 19.50 -10.55 12.52
CA GLY A 443 20.32 -9.36 12.27
C GLY A 443 19.51 -8.05 12.18
N GLY A 444 18.38 -7.97 12.90
CA GLY A 444 17.57 -6.76 13.05
C GLY A 444 16.55 -6.52 11.92
N VAL A 445 16.38 -7.46 11.00
CA VAL A 445 15.47 -7.36 9.85
C VAL A 445 14.77 -8.70 9.56
N PRO A 446 13.56 -8.70 8.97
CA PRO A 446 12.82 -9.92 8.63
C PRO A 446 13.39 -10.55 7.34
N ILE A 447 14.42 -11.36 7.45
CA ILE A 447 14.94 -12.11 6.30
C ILE A 447 13.90 -13.15 5.81
N SER A 448 14.04 -13.64 4.57
CA SER A 448 13.20 -14.73 4.09
C SER A 448 13.67 -16.07 4.70
N ASP A 449 12.91 -16.59 5.66
CA ASP A 449 13.17 -17.83 6.39
C ASP A 449 11.88 -18.62 6.64
N ALA A 450 11.88 -19.57 7.57
CA ALA A 450 10.70 -20.36 7.92
C ALA A 450 9.58 -19.56 8.60
N ARG A 451 9.85 -18.36 9.13
CA ARG A 451 8.91 -17.53 9.89
C ARG A 451 8.55 -16.25 9.19
N THR A 452 9.52 -15.56 8.59
CA THR A 452 9.37 -14.26 7.93
C THR A 452 9.66 -14.36 6.44
N ASP A 453 9.17 -13.39 5.66
CA ASP A 453 9.31 -13.38 4.20
C ASP A 453 9.66 -11.98 3.65
N GLY A 454 10.57 -11.30 4.34
CA GLY A 454 10.98 -9.97 3.93
C GLY A 454 9.96 -8.89 4.29
N SER A 455 9.99 -7.79 3.55
CA SER A 455 9.20 -6.59 3.81
C SER A 455 8.37 -6.18 2.59
N TYR A 456 7.42 -5.27 2.81
CA TYR A 456 6.51 -4.75 1.79
C TYR A 456 6.99 -3.38 1.28
N ILE A 457 7.19 -3.26 -0.04
CA ILE A 457 7.77 -2.03 -0.61
C ILE A 457 6.88 -0.78 -0.44
N ASN A 458 5.55 -0.93 -0.31
CA ASN A 458 4.66 0.18 0.06
C ASN A 458 4.70 0.53 1.56
N TYR A 459 5.44 -0.24 2.37
CA TYR A 459 5.92 0.17 3.68
C TYR A 459 7.44 0.42 3.59
N PRO A 460 7.86 1.43 2.80
CA PRO A 460 9.26 1.69 2.53
C PRO A 460 9.99 2.04 3.82
N ASP A 461 11.19 1.50 3.99
CA ASP A 461 12.01 1.72 5.16
C ASP A 461 13.48 1.80 4.74
N VAL A 462 14.03 3.00 4.73
CA VAL A 462 15.42 3.25 4.34
C VAL A 462 16.43 2.64 5.33
N ASP A 463 15.99 2.32 6.56
CA ASP A 463 16.87 1.68 7.55
C ASP A 463 17.28 0.27 7.13
N LEU A 464 16.51 -0.42 6.26
CA LEU A 464 16.87 -1.73 5.72
C LEU A 464 18.16 -1.70 4.87
N ALA A 465 18.52 -0.52 4.34
CA ALA A 465 19.76 -0.30 3.61
C ALA A 465 20.92 0.22 4.51
N ASP A 466 20.65 0.49 5.79
CA ASP A 466 21.64 1.02 6.73
C ASP A 466 22.27 -0.12 7.55
N PRO A 467 23.60 -0.36 7.44
CA PRO A 467 24.27 -1.44 8.17
C PRO A 467 24.22 -1.31 9.71
N ARG A 468 23.86 -0.15 10.24
CA ARG A 468 23.59 0.04 11.68
C ARG A 468 22.32 -0.66 12.15
N TRP A 469 21.35 -0.86 11.24
CA TRP A 469 20.04 -1.45 11.52
C TRP A 469 19.84 -2.81 10.85
N ASN A 470 20.49 -3.04 9.72
CA ASN A 470 20.50 -4.32 9.03
C ASN A 470 21.90 -4.95 9.14
N THR A 471 22.09 -5.82 10.11
CA THR A 471 23.34 -6.58 10.32
C THR A 471 23.26 -8.00 9.82
N SER A 472 22.19 -8.36 9.11
CA SER A 472 21.93 -9.73 8.62
C SER A 472 22.89 -10.19 7.50
N GLY A 473 23.55 -9.25 6.82
CA GLY A 473 24.29 -9.51 5.59
C GLY A 473 23.39 -9.66 4.35
N VAL A 474 22.05 -9.67 4.51
CA VAL A 474 21.11 -9.72 3.40
C VAL A 474 20.86 -8.32 2.86
N PRO A 475 21.10 -8.05 1.55
CA PRO A 475 20.87 -6.74 0.97
C PRO A 475 19.40 -6.30 1.09
N TRP A 476 19.15 -5.00 1.28
CA TRP A 476 17.81 -4.43 1.45
C TRP A 476 16.83 -4.82 0.31
N HIS A 477 17.31 -4.84 -0.92
CA HIS A 477 16.48 -5.21 -2.08
C HIS A 477 16.03 -6.66 -2.05
N THR A 478 16.81 -7.58 -1.46
CA THR A 478 16.42 -8.97 -1.28
C THR A 478 15.28 -9.11 -0.27
N LEU A 479 15.22 -8.23 0.74
CA LEU A 479 14.11 -8.19 1.70
C LEU A 479 12.78 -7.79 1.05
N TYR A 480 12.82 -7.01 -0.05
CA TYR A 480 11.62 -6.62 -0.78
C TYR A 480 11.30 -7.52 -1.98
N PHE A 481 12.32 -7.92 -2.75
CA PHE A 481 12.11 -8.49 -4.08
C PHE A 481 12.61 -9.94 -4.21
N LYS A 482 13.31 -10.47 -3.22
CA LYS A 482 13.84 -11.85 -3.21
C LYS A 482 14.59 -12.16 -4.54
N GLY A 483 14.29 -13.27 -5.18
CA GLY A 483 14.86 -13.67 -6.46
C GLY A 483 14.41 -12.84 -7.69
N ASN A 484 13.45 -11.94 -7.54
CA ASN A 484 12.94 -11.09 -8.62
C ASN A 484 13.86 -9.88 -8.91
N TYR A 485 14.77 -9.53 -7.98
CA TYR A 485 15.60 -8.33 -8.13
C TYR A 485 16.48 -8.31 -9.40
N PRO A 486 17.16 -9.40 -9.82
CA PRO A 486 17.93 -9.39 -11.06
C PRO A 486 17.09 -9.11 -12.32
N ARG A 487 15.81 -9.53 -12.35
CA ARG A 487 14.90 -9.20 -13.44
C ARG A 487 14.54 -7.72 -13.45
N LEU A 488 14.31 -7.13 -12.27
CA LEU A 488 14.09 -5.69 -12.11
C LEU A 488 15.32 -4.86 -12.55
N GLN A 489 16.53 -5.32 -12.25
CA GLN A 489 17.76 -4.66 -12.70
C GLN A 489 17.87 -4.61 -14.22
N ARG A 490 17.55 -5.72 -14.90
CA ARG A 490 17.52 -5.75 -16.38
C ARG A 490 16.46 -4.78 -16.93
N ALA A 491 15.26 -4.75 -16.34
CA ALA A 491 14.23 -3.79 -16.74
C ALA A 491 14.71 -2.34 -16.52
N LYS A 492 15.40 -2.05 -15.42
CA LYS A 492 15.96 -0.72 -15.14
C LYS A 492 16.98 -0.31 -16.20
N ALA A 493 17.90 -1.20 -16.55
CA ALA A 493 18.92 -0.93 -17.56
C ALA A 493 18.33 -0.59 -18.94
N VAL A 494 17.19 -1.22 -19.29
CA VAL A 494 16.50 -0.98 -20.58
C VAL A 494 15.65 0.28 -20.55
N TRP A 495 14.88 0.51 -19.47
CA TRP A 495 13.81 1.50 -19.46
C TRP A 495 14.17 2.82 -18.76
N ASP A 496 15.24 2.83 -17.97
CA ASP A 496 15.80 4.05 -17.38
C ASP A 496 17.33 4.00 -17.35
N PRO A 497 18.00 3.91 -18.51
CA PRO A 497 19.45 3.72 -18.60
C PRO A 497 20.25 4.91 -18.05
N ARG A 498 19.62 6.07 -17.86
CA ARG A 498 20.23 7.29 -17.32
C ARG A 498 19.96 7.48 -15.82
N ASP A 499 19.28 6.54 -15.19
CA ASP A 499 18.86 6.61 -13.77
C ASP A 499 18.14 7.93 -13.42
N VAL A 500 17.20 8.33 -14.29
CA VAL A 500 16.38 9.54 -14.12
C VAL A 500 15.42 9.37 -12.94
N PHE A 501 14.79 8.17 -12.87
CA PHE A 501 13.81 7.82 -11.85
C PHE A 501 14.49 7.10 -10.70
N ARG A 502 14.91 7.87 -9.67
CA ARG A 502 15.67 7.35 -8.55
C ARG A 502 15.28 7.95 -7.22
N HIS A 503 15.36 7.13 -6.19
CA HIS A 503 15.22 7.47 -4.78
C HIS A 503 16.04 6.50 -3.92
N ALA A 504 16.02 6.66 -2.59
CA ALA A 504 16.86 5.86 -1.69
C ALA A 504 16.66 4.33 -1.81
N LEU A 505 15.45 3.88 -2.18
CA LEU A 505 15.08 2.46 -2.36
C LEU A 505 14.73 2.12 -3.81
N SER A 506 15.23 2.87 -4.78
CA SER A 506 14.98 2.54 -6.19
C SER A 506 15.82 1.36 -6.66
N VAL A 507 15.27 0.63 -7.62
CA VAL A 507 15.99 -0.43 -8.33
C VAL A 507 17.20 0.20 -9.03
N ARG A 508 18.35 -0.45 -8.94
CA ARG A 508 19.60 -0.04 -9.61
C ARG A 508 19.85 -0.96 -10.79
N ALA A 509 20.29 -0.42 -11.91
CA ALA A 509 20.76 -1.24 -13.03
C ALA A 509 21.87 -2.18 -12.54
N SER A 510 22.02 -3.33 -13.19
CA SER A 510 23.22 -4.17 -13.03
C SER A 510 24.41 -3.44 -13.65
N ASP A 511 25.54 -3.53 -12.98
CA ASP A 511 26.82 -3.09 -13.52
C ASP A 511 27.15 -3.83 -14.81
#